data_4aea239e836eb626776e3eb9f603111e
#
_entry.id   4aea239e836eb626776e3eb9f603111e
#
_cell.length_a   1.000
_cell.length_b   1.000
_cell.length_c   1.000
_cell.angle_alpha   90.00
_cell.angle_beta   90.00
_cell.angle_gamma   90.00
#
_symmetry.space_group_name_H-M   'P 1'
#
loop_
_entity.id
_entity.type
_entity.pdbx_description
1 polymer ?
#
loop_
_entity_poly.entity_id
_entity_poly.type
_entity_poly.pdbx_seq_one_letter_code
_entity_poly.pdbx_strand_id
1 'polypeptide(L)'
;MQGNMNEPAIDCWQRNLAVCLFGAFTTVFAMTLILPFLPVYIGQLGVSGHAAIVQWSGIAYAATFVTAGLVAPLWGMLGDRYGRKPMLVRASLGMAITMLLMGLASDIWQFIGLRLLAGIAGGYSSGAMILVEVQAPKSRSAWALGLLSSGVMAGNLLGPLVGGFLPPLIGIRATFWGASGLIFIA
;
A
#
# COMPACT_ATOMS: atom_id res chain seq x y z
N MET A 1 25.64 -15.97 38.85
CA MET A 1 25.26 -16.62 37.57
C MET A 1 23.93 -16.04 37.12
N GLN A 2 23.96 -14.93 36.38
CA GLN A 2 22.75 -14.37 35.73
C GLN A 2 22.78 -14.83 34.26
N GLY A 3 21.95 -15.84 33.97
CA GLY A 3 21.81 -16.38 32.61
C GLY A 3 21.17 -15.38 31.69
N ASN A 4 21.75 -15.22 30.52
CA ASN A 4 21.27 -14.47 29.37
C ASN A 4 19.83 -14.88 28.96
N MET A 5 18.80 -14.22 29.49
CA MET A 5 17.40 -14.42 29.07
C MET A 5 16.97 -13.46 27.96
N ASN A 6 17.89 -12.86 27.20
CA ASN A 6 17.56 -11.76 26.28
C ASN A 6 17.79 -12.06 24.77
N GLU A 7 18.24 -13.26 24.38
CA GLU A 7 18.55 -13.50 22.95
C GLU A 7 17.37 -13.83 22.03
N PRO A 8 16.29 -14.55 22.42
CA PRO A 8 15.22 -14.86 21.44
C PRO A 8 14.31 -13.66 21.09
N ALA A 9 14.25 -12.62 21.92
CA ALA A 9 13.41 -11.45 21.65
C ALA A 9 14.02 -10.46 20.64
N ILE A 10 15.35 -10.45 20.53
CA ILE A 10 16.09 -9.50 19.67
C ILE A 10 15.95 -9.86 18.19
N ASP A 11 15.96 -11.14 17.84
CA ASP A 11 15.83 -11.58 16.45
C ASP A 11 14.42 -11.39 15.89
N CYS A 12 13.38 -11.46 16.72
CA CYS A 12 12.00 -11.37 16.26
C CYS A 12 11.62 -9.97 15.77
N TRP A 13 12.07 -8.88 16.43
CA TRP A 13 11.67 -7.53 16.02
C TRP A 13 12.40 -7.09 14.74
N GLN A 14 13.66 -7.49 14.53
CA GLN A 14 14.42 -7.19 13.31
C GLN A 14 13.80 -7.90 12.10
N ARG A 15 13.41 -9.16 12.23
CA ARG A 15 12.68 -9.88 11.19
C ARG A 15 11.33 -9.24 10.88
N ASN A 16 10.58 -8.85 11.91
CA ASN A 16 9.32 -8.15 11.73
C ASN A 16 9.54 -6.79 11.06
N LEU A 17 10.59 -6.05 11.42
CA LEU A 17 10.95 -4.80 10.76
C LEU A 17 11.25 -5.00 9.27
N ALA A 18 12.00 -6.04 8.91
CA ALA A 18 12.31 -6.34 7.50
C ALA A 18 11.04 -6.66 6.70
N VAL A 19 10.14 -7.48 7.26
CA VAL A 19 8.84 -7.79 6.64
C VAL A 19 7.97 -6.54 6.53
N CYS A 20 7.88 -5.73 7.59
CA CYS A 20 7.13 -4.48 7.57
C CYS A 20 7.70 -3.48 6.56
N LEU A 21 9.03 -3.39 6.44
CA LEU A 21 9.71 -2.55 5.48
C LEU A 21 9.37 -2.96 4.05
N PHE A 22 9.49 -4.26 3.74
CA PHE A 22 9.19 -4.79 2.42
C PHE A 22 7.71 -4.61 2.08
N GLY A 23 6.81 -4.93 2.99
CA GLY A 23 5.38 -4.75 2.78
C GLY A 23 4.96 -3.28 2.67
N ALA A 24 5.56 -2.36 3.44
CA ALA A 24 5.30 -0.92 3.30
C ALA A 24 5.82 -0.39 1.96
N PHE A 25 7.02 -0.81 1.55
CA PHE A 25 7.57 -0.46 0.24
C PHE A 25 6.66 -0.95 -0.89
N THR A 26 6.30 -2.25 -0.91
CA THR A 26 5.52 -2.85 -2.01
C THR A 26 4.11 -2.29 -2.11
N THR A 27 3.43 -2.06 -0.98
CA THR A 27 2.08 -1.46 -0.97
C THR A 27 2.09 -0.01 -1.46
N VAL A 28 3.05 0.80 -1.02
CA VAL A 28 3.18 2.20 -1.46
C VAL A 28 3.64 2.26 -2.92
N PHE A 29 4.61 1.44 -3.32
CA PHE A 29 5.05 1.30 -4.70
C PHE A 29 3.88 0.98 -5.64
N ALA A 30 3.07 -0.03 -5.31
CA ALA A 30 1.91 -0.41 -6.11
C ALA A 30 0.85 0.70 -6.21
N MET A 31 0.61 1.44 -5.11
CA MET A 31 -0.34 2.56 -5.11
C MET A 31 0.13 3.71 -5.99
N THR A 32 1.41 4.03 -5.96
CA THR A 32 1.98 5.19 -6.68
C THR A 32 2.35 4.86 -8.12
N LEU A 33 2.59 3.59 -8.43
CA LEU A 33 2.86 3.09 -9.78
C LEU A 33 1.76 3.48 -10.79
N ILE A 34 0.52 3.63 -10.33
CA ILE A 34 -0.63 3.95 -11.18
C ILE A 34 -0.62 5.42 -11.64
N LEU A 35 0.01 6.32 -10.88
CA LEU A 35 -0.11 7.77 -11.09
C LEU A 35 0.20 8.24 -12.52
N PRO A 36 1.31 7.81 -13.16
CA PRO A 36 1.65 8.31 -14.49
C PRO A 36 0.68 7.90 -15.59
N PHE A 37 0.11 6.70 -15.49
CA PHE A 37 -0.79 6.17 -16.52
C PHE A 37 -2.28 6.27 -16.16
N LEU A 38 -2.61 6.81 -15.00
CA LEU A 38 -4.00 6.98 -14.56
C LEU A 38 -4.88 7.72 -15.58
N PRO A 39 -4.45 8.86 -16.15
CA PRO A 39 -5.24 9.56 -17.17
C PRO A 39 -5.46 8.71 -18.44
N VAL A 40 -4.43 7.98 -18.87
CA VAL A 40 -4.51 7.10 -20.05
C VAL A 40 -5.50 5.97 -19.80
N TYR A 41 -5.44 5.37 -18.61
CA TYR A 41 -6.36 4.29 -18.22
C TYR A 41 -7.81 4.77 -18.14
N ILE A 42 -8.06 5.96 -17.59
CA ILE A 42 -9.40 6.58 -17.53
C ILE A 42 -9.96 6.83 -18.94
N GLY A 43 -9.12 7.25 -19.88
CA GLY A 43 -9.51 7.34 -21.28
C GLY A 43 -9.94 5.99 -21.87
N GLN A 44 -9.26 4.90 -21.53
CA GLN A 44 -9.63 3.55 -21.95
C GLN A 44 -10.93 3.04 -21.30
N LEU A 45 -11.31 3.58 -20.14
CA LEU A 45 -12.57 3.26 -19.44
C LEU A 45 -13.79 4.03 -19.99
N GLY A 46 -13.65 4.70 -21.14
CA GLY A 46 -14.76 5.36 -21.84
C GLY A 46 -14.92 6.85 -21.54
N VAL A 47 -14.04 7.46 -20.77
CA VAL A 47 -14.06 8.91 -20.53
C VAL A 47 -13.37 9.64 -21.68
N SER A 48 -14.09 10.54 -22.37
CA SER A 48 -13.58 11.35 -23.47
C SER A 48 -13.48 12.83 -23.09
N GLY A 49 -12.48 13.52 -23.64
CA GLY A 49 -12.22 14.93 -23.39
C GLY A 49 -11.20 15.17 -22.29
N HIS A 50 -10.22 16.04 -22.58
CA HIS A 50 -9.08 16.29 -21.70
C HIS A 50 -9.50 16.75 -20.30
N ALA A 51 -10.44 17.69 -20.20
CA ALA A 51 -10.93 18.20 -18.93
C ALA A 51 -11.61 17.11 -18.08
N ALA A 52 -12.43 16.25 -18.70
CA ALA A 52 -13.09 15.14 -18.01
C ALA A 52 -12.08 14.11 -17.50
N ILE A 53 -11.08 13.75 -18.32
CA ILE A 53 -10.03 12.82 -17.92
C ILE A 53 -9.25 13.34 -16.70
N VAL A 54 -8.90 14.62 -16.69
CA VAL A 54 -8.21 15.25 -15.55
C VAL A 54 -9.08 15.24 -14.29
N GLN A 55 -10.36 15.60 -14.42
CA GLN A 55 -11.29 15.56 -13.28
C GLN A 55 -11.45 14.15 -12.71
N TRP A 56 -11.71 13.16 -13.55
CA TRP A 56 -11.87 11.77 -13.10
C TRP A 56 -10.59 11.19 -12.52
N SER A 57 -9.40 11.61 -13.00
CA SER A 57 -8.12 11.24 -12.42
C SER A 57 -7.98 11.77 -10.99
N GLY A 58 -8.35 13.03 -10.77
CA GLY A 58 -8.38 13.65 -9.45
C GLY A 58 -9.36 12.95 -8.51
N ILE A 59 -10.60 12.67 -8.99
CA ILE A 59 -11.63 11.96 -8.21
C ILE A 59 -11.15 10.54 -7.85
N ALA A 60 -10.60 9.80 -8.80
CA ALA A 60 -10.09 8.44 -8.57
C ALA A 60 -8.95 8.42 -7.55
N TYR A 61 -8.06 9.40 -7.59
CA TYR A 61 -6.98 9.53 -6.62
C TYR A 61 -7.53 9.92 -5.24
N ALA A 62 -8.36 10.95 -5.16
CA ALA A 62 -8.96 11.41 -3.91
C ALA A 62 -9.84 10.34 -3.23
N ALA A 63 -10.59 9.57 -3.99
CA ALA A 63 -11.48 8.52 -3.48
C ALA A 63 -10.76 7.55 -2.54
N THR A 64 -9.55 7.12 -2.90
CA THR A 64 -8.75 6.21 -2.07
C THR A 64 -8.34 6.84 -0.75
N PHE A 65 -7.91 8.10 -0.76
CA PHE A 65 -7.44 8.78 0.46
C PHE A 65 -8.60 9.21 1.36
N VAL A 66 -9.72 9.61 0.80
CA VAL A 66 -10.94 9.97 1.55
C VAL A 66 -11.43 8.75 2.34
N THR A 67 -11.58 7.60 1.68
CA THR A 67 -12.02 6.38 2.39
C THR A 67 -10.97 5.87 3.37
N ALA A 68 -9.68 5.93 3.03
CA ALA A 68 -8.62 5.57 3.97
C ALA A 68 -8.65 6.44 5.23
N GLY A 69 -8.86 7.76 5.08
CA GLY A 69 -8.98 8.68 6.22
C GLY A 69 -10.21 8.40 7.08
N LEU A 70 -11.37 8.14 6.46
CA LEU A 70 -12.61 7.83 7.17
C LEU A 70 -12.56 6.53 7.96
N VAL A 71 -11.90 5.50 7.43
CA VAL A 71 -11.81 4.18 8.09
C VAL A 71 -10.59 4.03 8.99
N ALA A 72 -9.62 4.94 8.96
CA ALA A 72 -8.41 4.86 9.76
C ALA A 72 -8.67 4.70 11.26
N PRO A 73 -9.62 5.43 11.91
CA PRO A 73 -9.94 5.23 13.32
C PRO A 73 -10.46 3.83 13.61
N LEU A 74 -11.29 3.28 12.71
CA LEU A 74 -11.85 1.92 12.87
C LEU A 74 -10.72 0.88 12.83
N TRP A 75 -9.80 0.98 11.89
CA TRP A 75 -8.68 0.06 11.80
C TRP A 75 -7.69 0.22 12.97
N GLY A 76 -7.56 1.44 13.50
CA GLY A 76 -6.81 1.68 14.75
C GLY A 76 -7.41 0.88 15.91
N MET A 77 -8.70 1.03 16.18
CA MET A 77 -9.40 0.32 17.25
C MET A 77 -9.39 -1.21 17.08
N LEU A 78 -9.59 -1.69 15.84
CA LEU A 78 -9.51 -3.12 15.56
C LEU A 78 -8.08 -3.67 15.76
N GLY A 79 -7.06 -2.90 15.37
CA GLY A 79 -5.67 -3.24 15.58
C GLY A 79 -5.28 -3.35 17.05
N ASP A 80 -5.86 -2.49 17.91
CA ASP A 80 -5.67 -2.56 19.36
C ASP A 80 -6.37 -3.77 19.98
N ARG A 81 -7.55 -4.15 19.43
CA ARG A 81 -8.36 -5.25 19.96
C ARG A 81 -7.90 -6.63 19.49
N TYR A 82 -7.59 -6.79 18.21
CA TYR A 82 -7.29 -8.09 17.58
C TYR A 82 -5.79 -8.28 17.29
N GLY A 83 -4.97 -7.26 17.56
CA GLY A 83 -3.54 -7.27 17.31
C GLY A 83 -3.15 -6.68 15.96
N ARG A 84 -1.94 -6.14 15.89
CA ARG A 84 -1.43 -5.39 14.72
C ARG A 84 -1.07 -6.30 13.54
N LYS A 85 -0.51 -7.51 13.79
CA LYS A 85 -0.12 -8.43 12.71
C LYS A 85 -1.28 -8.87 11.82
N PRO A 86 -2.44 -9.34 12.34
CA PRO A 86 -3.58 -9.68 11.49
C PRO A 86 -4.10 -8.51 10.66
N MET A 87 -3.99 -7.28 11.20
CA MET A 87 -4.40 -6.07 10.47
C MET A 87 -3.49 -5.78 9.29
N LEU A 88 -2.18 -6.04 9.39
CA LEU A 88 -1.25 -5.89 8.27
C LEU A 88 -1.52 -6.93 7.16
N VAL A 89 -1.74 -8.20 7.54
CA VAL A 89 -2.09 -9.25 6.58
C VAL A 89 -3.40 -8.94 5.87
N ARG A 90 -4.41 -8.47 6.60
CA ARG A 90 -5.67 -8.01 6.00
C ARG A 90 -5.44 -6.86 5.01
N ALA A 91 -4.62 -5.88 5.39
CA ALA A 91 -4.35 -4.71 4.54
C ALA A 91 -3.63 -5.12 3.25
N SER A 92 -2.59 -5.96 3.32
CA SER A 92 -1.89 -6.44 2.13
C SER A 92 -2.78 -7.28 1.22
N LEU A 93 -3.55 -8.23 1.77
CA LEU A 93 -4.50 -9.03 0.99
C LEU A 93 -5.58 -8.16 0.33
N GLY A 94 -6.19 -7.25 1.08
CA GLY A 94 -7.20 -6.34 0.54
C GLY A 94 -6.63 -5.46 -0.57
N MET A 95 -5.41 -4.94 -0.42
CA MET A 95 -4.73 -4.17 -1.45
C MET A 95 -4.39 -5.02 -2.68
N ALA A 96 -3.90 -6.24 -2.50
CA ALA A 96 -3.61 -7.15 -3.61
C ALA A 96 -4.88 -7.46 -4.42
N ILE A 97 -5.99 -7.80 -3.74
CA ILE A 97 -7.26 -8.09 -4.39
C ILE A 97 -7.80 -6.86 -5.14
N THR A 98 -7.79 -5.68 -4.52
CA THR A 98 -8.28 -4.47 -5.19
C THR A 98 -7.43 -4.10 -6.40
N MET A 99 -6.10 -4.27 -6.34
CA MET A 99 -5.22 -4.06 -7.49
C MET A 99 -5.51 -5.04 -8.63
N LEU A 100 -5.73 -6.33 -8.30
CA LEU A 100 -6.11 -7.33 -9.30
C LEU A 100 -7.42 -6.93 -10.00
N LEU A 101 -8.44 -6.56 -9.23
CA LEU A 101 -9.75 -6.17 -9.74
C LEU A 101 -9.70 -4.86 -10.55
N MET A 102 -8.85 -3.90 -10.17
CA MET A 102 -8.65 -2.66 -10.95
C MET A 102 -8.15 -2.97 -12.38
N GLY A 103 -7.31 -4.00 -12.55
CA GLY A 103 -6.90 -4.46 -13.88
C GLY A 103 -8.02 -5.09 -14.71
N LEU A 104 -9.14 -5.48 -14.09
CA LEU A 104 -10.33 -6.06 -14.72
C LEU A 104 -11.45 -5.05 -14.94
N ALA A 105 -11.32 -3.82 -14.44
CA ALA A 105 -12.36 -2.80 -14.58
C ALA A 105 -12.69 -2.53 -16.06
N SER A 106 -13.97 -2.42 -16.36
CA SER A 106 -14.50 -2.19 -17.71
C SER A 106 -15.03 -0.77 -17.92
N ASP A 107 -15.36 -0.09 -16.83
CA ASP A 107 -15.88 1.29 -16.86
C ASP A 107 -15.34 2.11 -15.68
N ILE A 108 -15.54 3.43 -15.77
CA ILE A 108 -15.03 4.40 -14.77
C ILE A 108 -15.67 4.20 -13.40
N TRP A 109 -16.94 3.80 -13.31
CA TRP A 109 -17.63 3.65 -12.03
C TRP A 109 -17.14 2.45 -11.26
N GLN A 110 -16.88 1.32 -11.95
CA GLN A 110 -16.24 0.15 -11.35
C GLN A 110 -14.86 0.52 -10.82
N PHE A 111 -14.08 1.26 -11.60
CA PHE A 111 -12.75 1.70 -11.18
C PHE A 111 -12.80 2.60 -9.95
N ILE A 112 -13.71 3.59 -9.90
CA ILE A 112 -13.89 4.44 -8.72
C ILE A 112 -14.33 3.62 -7.50
N GLY A 113 -15.27 2.68 -7.66
CA GLY A 113 -15.68 1.77 -6.59
C GLY A 113 -14.51 0.96 -6.03
N LEU A 114 -13.64 0.45 -6.91
CA LEU A 114 -12.43 -0.27 -6.50
C LEU A 114 -11.40 0.64 -5.83
N ARG A 115 -11.31 1.91 -6.22
CA ARG A 115 -10.48 2.91 -5.54
C ARG A 115 -10.97 3.21 -4.13
N LEU A 116 -12.29 3.30 -3.91
CA LEU A 116 -12.89 3.42 -2.59
C LEU A 116 -12.58 2.17 -1.73
N LEU A 117 -12.73 0.98 -2.30
CA LEU A 117 -12.39 -0.28 -1.63
C LEU A 117 -10.91 -0.37 -1.28
N ALA A 118 -10.02 0.08 -2.16
CA ALA A 118 -8.58 0.13 -1.88
C ALA A 118 -8.26 1.04 -0.70
N GLY A 119 -8.95 2.17 -0.56
CA GLY A 119 -8.84 3.04 0.61
C GLY A 119 -9.31 2.36 1.89
N ILE A 120 -10.43 1.63 1.85
CA ILE A 120 -10.91 0.84 2.98
C ILE A 120 -9.93 -0.28 3.35
N ALA A 121 -9.39 -0.98 2.36
CA ALA A 121 -8.40 -2.03 2.56
C ALA A 121 -7.05 -1.51 3.06
N GLY A 122 -6.70 -0.25 2.78
CA GLY A 122 -5.42 0.37 3.09
C GLY A 122 -5.05 0.40 4.57
N GLY A 123 -3.99 1.19 4.87
CA GLY A 123 -3.50 1.36 6.25
C GLY A 123 -2.31 0.48 6.61
N TYR A 124 -1.68 -0.19 5.64
CA TYR A 124 -0.51 -1.03 5.90
C TYR A 124 0.65 -0.22 6.50
N SER A 125 1.04 0.89 5.88
CA SER A 125 2.20 1.69 6.31
C SER A 125 2.04 2.24 7.72
N SER A 126 0.85 2.78 8.07
CA SER A 126 0.57 3.28 9.42
C SER A 126 0.54 2.15 10.44
N GLY A 127 -0.08 1.01 10.11
CA GLY A 127 -0.09 -0.17 10.96
C GLY A 127 1.32 -0.75 11.19
N ALA A 128 2.17 -0.77 10.15
CA ALA A 128 3.55 -1.20 10.23
C ALA A 128 4.39 -0.27 11.14
N MET A 129 4.21 1.05 11.03
CA MET A 129 4.89 2.02 11.92
C MET A 129 4.56 1.77 13.38
N ILE A 130 3.28 1.60 13.73
CA ILE A 130 2.86 1.32 15.10
C ILE A 130 3.38 -0.04 15.59
N LEU A 131 3.34 -1.07 14.73
CA LEU A 131 3.86 -2.39 15.09
C LEU A 131 5.36 -2.34 15.43
N VAL A 132 6.14 -1.66 14.58
CA VAL A 132 7.59 -1.50 14.76
C VAL A 132 7.89 -0.65 15.99
N GLU A 133 7.15 0.44 16.24
CA GLU A 133 7.32 1.28 17.42
C GLU A 133 7.14 0.51 18.73
N VAL A 134 6.11 -0.36 18.80
CA VAL A 134 5.82 -1.18 19.99
C VAL A 134 6.85 -2.29 20.19
N GLN A 135 7.41 -2.86 19.12
CA GLN A 135 8.31 -4.01 19.20
C GLN A 135 9.78 -3.64 19.28
N ALA A 136 10.18 -2.49 18.75
CA ALA A 136 11.56 -2.06 18.76
C ALA A 136 12.00 -1.63 20.17
N PRO A 137 13.25 -1.97 20.59
CA PRO A 137 13.80 -1.44 21.82
C PRO A 137 13.84 0.09 21.79
N LYS A 138 13.55 0.75 22.91
CA LYS A 138 13.51 2.22 22.99
C LYS A 138 14.78 2.90 22.46
N SER A 139 15.94 2.28 22.62
CA SER A 139 17.22 2.78 22.10
C SER A 139 17.35 2.73 20.58
N ARG A 140 16.56 1.91 19.88
CA ARG A 140 16.60 1.72 18.41
C ARG A 140 15.31 2.07 17.70
N SER A 141 14.27 2.49 18.43
CA SER A 141 12.94 2.80 17.88
C SER A 141 13.03 3.88 16.79
N ALA A 142 13.72 4.99 17.03
CA ALA A 142 13.89 6.06 16.06
C ALA A 142 14.58 5.58 14.76
N TRP A 143 15.62 4.74 14.89
CA TRP A 143 16.31 4.15 13.75
C TRP A 143 15.39 3.23 12.94
N ALA A 144 14.63 2.36 13.62
CA ALA A 144 13.71 1.42 12.99
C ALA A 144 12.57 2.14 12.24
N LEU A 145 12.00 3.19 12.83
CA LEU A 145 10.99 4.03 12.19
C LEU A 145 11.56 4.83 11.01
N GLY A 146 12.78 5.34 11.13
CA GLY A 146 13.50 5.99 10.03
C GLY A 146 13.72 5.06 8.85
N LEU A 147 14.13 3.81 9.11
CA LEU A 147 14.31 2.80 8.08
C LEU A 147 12.96 2.45 7.40
N LEU A 148 11.89 2.28 8.16
CA LEU A 148 10.56 2.02 7.62
C LEU A 148 10.05 3.19 6.76
N SER A 149 10.27 4.43 7.22
CA SER A 149 9.93 5.64 6.46
C SER A 149 10.72 5.75 5.16
N SER A 150 12.01 5.36 5.16
CA SER A 150 12.80 5.35 3.92
C SER A 150 12.29 4.33 2.90
N GLY A 151 11.77 3.17 3.34
CA GLY A 151 11.08 2.21 2.48
C GLY A 151 9.81 2.79 1.85
N VAL A 152 8.99 3.49 2.62
CA VAL A 152 7.81 4.22 2.13
C VAL A 152 8.22 5.27 1.09
N MET A 153 9.26 6.05 1.37
CA MET A 153 9.78 7.07 0.44
C MET A 153 10.33 6.45 -0.85
N ALA A 154 11.05 5.32 -0.75
CA ALA A 154 11.52 4.59 -1.91
C ALA A 154 10.35 4.07 -2.76
N GLY A 155 9.27 3.57 -2.15
CA GLY A 155 8.05 3.17 -2.85
C GLY A 155 7.40 4.34 -3.60
N ASN A 156 7.31 5.51 -2.96
CA ASN A 156 6.77 6.73 -3.57
C ASN A 156 7.61 7.23 -4.77
N LEU A 157 8.92 7.04 -4.71
CA LEU A 157 9.82 7.46 -5.79
C LEU A 157 9.85 6.45 -6.95
N LEU A 158 10.02 5.17 -6.63
CA LEU A 158 10.18 4.12 -7.64
C LEU A 158 8.85 3.72 -8.29
N GLY A 159 7.73 3.87 -7.57
CA GLY A 159 6.40 3.56 -8.11
C GLY A 159 6.10 4.32 -9.39
N PRO A 160 6.06 5.65 -9.39
CA PRO A 160 5.80 6.44 -10.60
C PRO A 160 6.85 6.25 -11.68
N LEU A 161 8.13 6.07 -11.29
CA LEU A 161 9.20 5.82 -12.25
C LEU A 161 8.93 4.54 -13.06
N VAL A 162 8.67 3.43 -12.39
CA VAL A 162 8.34 2.15 -13.04
C VAL A 162 6.98 2.22 -13.74
N GLY A 163 6.00 2.91 -13.15
CA GLY A 163 4.68 3.13 -13.73
C GLY A 163 4.70 3.94 -15.02
N GLY A 164 5.71 4.77 -15.25
CA GLY A 164 5.91 5.46 -16.53
C GLY A 164 6.44 4.56 -17.63
N PHE A 165 7.25 3.56 -17.30
CA PHE A 165 7.90 2.67 -18.29
C PHE A 165 7.17 1.34 -18.51
N LEU A 166 6.52 0.80 -17.50
CA LEU A 166 5.99 -0.57 -17.54
C LEU A 166 4.73 -0.71 -18.42
N PRO A 167 3.71 0.17 -18.33
CA PRO A 167 2.49 0.04 -19.11
C PRO A 167 2.68 0.04 -20.64
N PRO A 168 3.58 0.83 -21.23
CA PRO A 168 3.89 0.76 -22.66
C PRO A 168 4.47 -0.58 -23.10
N LEU A 169 5.16 -1.31 -22.21
CA LEU A 169 5.83 -2.57 -22.52
C LEU A 169 4.91 -3.78 -22.39
N ILE A 170 4.13 -3.86 -21.30
CA ILE A 170 3.31 -5.04 -20.96
C ILE A 170 1.81 -4.76 -20.94
N GLY A 171 1.41 -3.50 -21.11
CA GLY A 171 0.02 -3.07 -20.99
C GLY A 171 -0.39 -2.69 -19.57
N ILE A 172 -1.40 -1.82 -19.47
CA ILE A 172 -1.87 -1.27 -18.19
C ILE A 172 -2.46 -2.37 -17.30
N ARG A 173 -3.26 -3.29 -17.86
CA ARG A 173 -3.88 -4.39 -17.09
C ARG A 173 -2.84 -5.33 -16.49
N ALA A 174 -1.84 -5.71 -17.27
CA ALA A 174 -0.75 -6.55 -16.79
C ALA A 174 0.08 -5.86 -15.70
N THR A 175 0.22 -4.53 -15.76
CA THR A 175 0.89 -3.74 -14.73
C THR A 175 0.13 -3.81 -13.39
N PHE A 176 -1.20 -3.73 -13.40
CA PHE A 176 -2.03 -3.93 -12.19
C PHE A 176 -1.87 -5.34 -11.61
N TRP A 177 -1.85 -6.37 -12.45
CA TRP A 177 -1.69 -7.76 -12.00
C TRP A 177 -0.28 -8.01 -11.44
N GLY A 178 0.75 -7.43 -12.06
CA GLY A 178 2.11 -7.48 -11.53
C GLY A 178 2.23 -6.81 -10.16
N ALA A 179 1.62 -5.64 -9.99
CA ALA A 179 1.56 -4.94 -8.71
C ALA A 179 0.80 -5.74 -7.64
N SER A 180 -0.33 -6.37 -8.01
CA SER A 180 -1.09 -7.26 -7.13
C SER A 180 -0.24 -8.45 -6.67
N GLY A 181 0.44 -9.14 -7.60
CA GLY A 181 1.33 -10.24 -7.30
C GLY A 181 2.47 -9.86 -6.35
N LEU A 182 3.06 -8.68 -6.56
CA LEU A 182 4.12 -8.16 -5.70
C LEU A 182 3.63 -7.93 -4.26
N ILE A 183 2.44 -7.36 -4.08
CA ILE A 183 1.84 -7.18 -2.75
C ILE A 183 1.50 -8.51 -2.10
N PHE A 184 1.04 -9.49 -2.89
CA PHE A 184 0.65 -10.81 -2.36
C PHE A 184 1.84 -11.61 -1.83
N ILE A 185 3.04 -11.41 -2.40
CA ILE A 185 4.29 -12.05 -1.95
C ILE A 185 4.87 -11.35 -0.72
N ALA A 186 4.54 -10.08 -0.48
CA ALA A 186 5.06 -9.26 0.61
C ALA A 186 4.33 -9.48 1.93
#